data_0a87e8d156f25a3430683c4095ba55d6
#
_entry.id   0a87e8d156f25a3430683c4095ba55d6
#
_cell.length_a   1.000
_cell.length_b   1.000
_cell.length_c   1.000
_cell.angle_alpha   90.00
_cell.angle_beta   90.00
_cell.angle_gamma   90.00
#
_symmetry.space_group_name_H-M   'P 1'
#
loop_
_entity.id
_entity.type
_entity.pdbx_description
1 polymer ?
#
loop_
_entity_poly.entity_id
_entity_poly.type
_entity_poly.pdbx_seq_one_letter_code
_entity_poly.pdbx_strand_id
1 'polypeptide(L)'
;MSDSALTEKQAAILTRMLEPDFYLSPLKFALYAYPWGEGELKRMNGPRKWQRDVMLEIESYLEEKLKQGLDVADVGDYYRHAVASGRGPGKSALVGMLAHWFMSTRIGGSTWVAANGEPQLRTKTFPEIAKWVARGINSEFFELNAMSIQPKTWFKNYIESPEGLGKSTRYYYISGQLWSEENPDAFAGAHNMDGEFSVFDEASGIPSPIWTVQEGVFTENIVDRFWLAFSNPRSNKGSFFECFHKNRELWRTTQIDSRSVEGISKTTYDNIIQQWGEDSNEARVEVYGQFPNVGDEQFIGTGVVGEAISRDKYYDDAAPLVIGVDVARFGADKTCIVVRRGRDLVSVSKYSGLDTMQVVGKVIEAMERWQPDMTVIDEGGLGSGVVDRLAEQRYKVRGVNFGWKANSVAYANKRAEMWGTMREWLKTASIGSAGANASHENSYLKAELCGPEYKLTSNGAIQLESKDSMKKRGVASPDVADALALTFAYPVANRAASKMLKDRVSPRTTSYNQPNAVSWMQ
;
A
#
# COMPACT_ATOMS: atom_id res chain seq x y z
N MET A 1 2.74 35.63 -42.61
CA MET A 1 2.88 36.14 -41.25
C MET A 1 3.68 35.09 -40.51
N SER A 2 4.80 35.43 -39.88
CA SER A 2 5.67 34.42 -39.24
C SER A 2 4.91 33.72 -38.12
N ASP A 3 4.88 32.39 -38.11
CA ASP A 3 4.24 31.52 -37.09
C ASP A 3 4.81 31.67 -35.67
N SER A 4 5.61 32.71 -35.40
CA SER A 4 6.33 32.95 -34.17
C SER A 4 5.85 34.15 -33.34
N ALA A 5 4.87 34.93 -33.83
CA ALA A 5 4.39 36.11 -33.08
C ALA A 5 3.31 35.73 -32.07
N LEU A 6 3.53 36.09 -30.79
CA LEU A 6 2.53 35.93 -29.73
C LEU A 6 1.33 36.87 -29.97
N THR A 7 0.14 36.42 -29.66
CA THR A 7 -1.01 37.33 -29.52
C THR A 7 -0.80 38.26 -28.32
N GLU A 8 -1.47 39.43 -28.29
CA GLU A 8 -1.40 40.36 -27.15
C GLU A 8 -1.73 39.66 -25.81
N LYS A 9 -2.75 38.79 -25.82
CA LYS A 9 -3.13 37.99 -24.63
C LYS A 9 -2.01 37.05 -24.22
N GLN A 10 -1.42 36.33 -25.16
CA GLN A 10 -0.31 35.38 -24.85
C GLN A 10 0.92 36.14 -24.34
N ALA A 11 1.26 37.27 -24.95
CA ALA A 11 2.35 38.12 -24.51
C ALA A 11 2.11 38.64 -23.06
N ALA A 12 0.91 39.11 -22.77
CA ALA A 12 0.56 39.58 -21.43
C ALA A 12 0.64 38.46 -20.35
N ILE A 13 0.14 37.26 -20.70
CA ILE A 13 0.24 36.08 -19.79
C ILE A 13 1.71 35.71 -19.59
N LEU A 14 2.50 35.58 -20.64
CA LEU A 14 3.91 35.22 -20.54
C LEU A 14 4.72 36.23 -19.73
N THR A 15 4.53 37.54 -19.99
CA THR A 15 5.18 38.60 -19.23
C THR A 15 4.86 38.45 -17.73
N ARG A 16 3.58 38.25 -17.41
CA ARG A 16 3.16 38.08 -16.01
C ARG A 16 3.74 36.83 -15.35
N MET A 17 3.86 35.70 -16.08
CA MET A 17 4.46 34.46 -15.57
C MET A 17 5.94 34.63 -15.21
N LEU A 18 6.65 35.48 -15.92
CA LEU A 18 8.08 35.72 -15.72
C LEU A 18 8.40 36.84 -14.73
N GLU A 19 7.39 37.46 -14.12
CA GLU A 19 7.62 38.47 -13.08
C GLU A 19 8.25 37.87 -11.82
N PRO A 20 9.16 38.60 -11.15
CA PRO A 20 9.90 38.10 -9.99
C PRO A 20 9.01 37.60 -8.84
N ASP A 21 7.83 38.18 -8.64
CA ASP A 21 6.92 37.77 -7.59
C ASP A 21 6.32 36.37 -7.82
N PHE A 22 6.08 35.97 -9.07
CA PHE A 22 5.66 34.60 -9.42
C PHE A 22 6.81 33.62 -9.44
N TYR A 23 7.99 34.08 -9.89
CA TYR A 23 9.19 33.27 -9.82
C TYR A 23 9.52 32.85 -8.37
N LEU A 24 9.39 33.75 -7.41
CA LEU A 24 9.68 33.49 -6.00
C LEU A 24 8.53 32.77 -5.28
N SER A 25 7.28 33.04 -5.64
CA SER A 25 6.12 32.61 -4.87
C SER A 25 5.21 31.62 -5.64
N PRO A 26 5.33 30.31 -5.37
CA PRO A 26 4.37 29.33 -5.89
C PRO A 26 2.94 29.64 -5.46
N LEU A 27 2.75 30.24 -4.28
CA LEU A 27 1.43 30.60 -3.78
C LEU A 27 0.79 31.73 -4.60
N LYS A 28 1.51 32.82 -4.88
CA LYS A 28 1.01 33.91 -5.72
C LYS A 28 0.68 33.42 -7.12
N PHE A 29 1.57 32.60 -7.69
CA PHE A 29 1.31 31.95 -8.96
C PHE A 29 0.03 31.12 -8.93
N ALA A 30 -0.14 30.23 -7.94
CA ALA A 30 -1.31 29.37 -7.85
C ALA A 30 -2.62 30.16 -7.67
N LEU A 31 -2.59 31.23 -6.88
CA LEU A 31 -3.76 32.10 -6.70
C LEU A 31 -4.16 32.83 -7.98
N TYR A 32 -3.21 33.17 -8.83
CA TYR A 32 -3.46 33.84 -10.12
C TYR A 32 -3.80 32.85 -11.24
N ALA A 33 -3.10 31.70 -11.31
CA ALA A 33 -3.15 30.81 -12.46
C ALA A 33 -4.44 30.00 -12.55
N TYR A 34 -5.12 29.76 -11.45
CA TYR A 34 -6.28 28.85 -11.41
C TYR A 34 -7.61 29.58 -11.15
N PRO A 35 -8.73 29.07 -11.71
CA PRO A 35 -10.06 29.67 -11.56
C PRO A 35 -10.71 29.29 -10.21
N TRP A 36 -10.13 29.76 -9.11
CA TRP A 36 -10.68 29.55 -7.79
C TRP A 36 -12.08 30.16 -7.65
N GLY A 37 -12.99 29.44 -7.01
CA GLY A 37 -14.39 29.85 -6.87
C GLY A 37 -15.27 29.48 -8.07
N GLU A 38 -14.72 28.86 -9.12
CA GLU A 38 -15.44 28.51 -10.34
C GLU A 38 -15.36 27.00 -10.65
N GLY A 39 -16.27 26.49 -11.46
CA GLY A 39 -16.28 25.12 -11.95
C GLY A 39 -16.08 24.06 -10.86
N GLU A 40 -15.09 23.22 -11.02
CA GLU A 40 -14.72 22.20 -10.03
C GLU A 40 -14.08 22.80 -8.76
N LEU A 41 -13.53 24.02 -8.83
CA LEU A 41 -12.93 24.72 -7.71
C LEU A 41 -13.91 25.70 -7.01
N LYS A 42 -15.22 25.64 -7.31
CA LYS A 42 -16.25 26.56 -6.81
C LYS A 42 -16.35 26.68 -5.27
N ARG A 43 -15.85 25.68 -4.54
CA ARG A 43 -15.84 25.65 -3.07
C ARG A 43 -14.47 25.99 -2.46
N MET A 44 -13.49 26.37 -3.30
CA MET A 44 -12.12 26.63 -2.90
C MET A 44 -11.71 28.04 -3.30
N ASN A 45 -11.12 28.78 -2.38
CA ASN A 45 -10.61 30.15 -2.60
C ASN A 45 -9.07 30.15 -2.78
N GLY A 46 -8.47 28.98 -2.98
CA GLY A 46 -7.03 28.79 -3.10
C GLY A 46 -6.60 27.39 -2.68
N PRO A 47 -5.30 27.11 -2.67
CA PRO A 47 -4.75 25.87 -2.12
C PRO A 47 -5.15 25.68 -0.66
N ARG A 48 -5.23 24.44 -0.19
CA ARG A 48 -5.49 24.11 1.22
C ARG A 48 -4.40 24.67 2.12
N LYS A 49 -4.71 24.91 3.41
CA LYS A 49 -3.77 25.53 4.35
C LYS A 49 -2.39 24.88 4.33
N TRP A 50 -2.31 23.57 4.50
CA TRP A 50 -1.02 22.88 4.51
C TRP A 50 -0.26 22.98 3.17
N GLN A 51 -0.98 23.05 2.03
CA GLN A 51 -0.37 23.27 0.72
C GLN A 51 0.20 24.69 0.61
N ARG A 52 -0.51 25.67 1.14
CA ARG A 52 -0.02 27.06 1.23
C ARG A 52 1.21 27.15 2.12
N ASP A 53 1.21 26.45 3.26
CA ASP A 53 2.34 26.44 4.17
C ASP A 53 3.62 25.92 3.47
N VAL A 54 3.53 24.81 2.70
CA VAL A 54 4.64 24.31 1.88
C VAL A 54 5.07 25.29 0.80
N MET A 55 4.11 25.94 0.11
CA MET A 55 4.41 26.94 -0.90
C MET A 55 5.13 28.18 -0.31
N LEU A 56 4.74 28.60 0.90
CA LEU A 56 5.40 29.71 1.62
C LEU A 56 6.80 29.34 2.10
N GLU A 57 7.05 28.07 2.46
CA GLU A 57 8.41 27.60 2.78
C GLU A 57 9.33 27.64 1.55
N ILE A 58 8.81 27.32 0.35
CA ILE A 58 9.56 27.47 -0.90
C ILE A 58 9.86 28.96 -1.16
N GLU A 59 8.87 29.83 -1.01
CA GLU A 59 9.05 31.28 -1.16
C GLU A 59 10.13 31.81 -0.21
N SER A 60 10.05 31.45 1.08
CA SER A 60 11.05 31.87 2.08
C SER A 60 12.46 31.39 1.73
N TYR A 61 12.61 30.16 1.25
CA TYR A 61 13.88 29.63 0.78
C TYR A 61 14.46 30.43 -0.39
N LEU A 62 13.63 30.74 -1.39
CA LEU A 62 14.07 31.50 -2.56
C LEU A 62 14.42 32.95 -2.20
N GLU A 63 13.64 33.60 -1.32
CA GLU A 63 13.95 34.95 -0.84
C GLU A 63 15.28 34.99 -0.06
N GLU A 64 15.57 33.96 0.74
CA GLU A 64 16.83 33.85 1.46
C GLU A 64 18.00 33.68 0.50
N LYS A 65 17.88 32.82 -0.51
CA LYS A 65 18.88 32.66 -1.56
C LYS A 65 19.12 33.96 -2.31
N LEU A 66 18.08 34.68 -2.66
CA LEU A 66 18.21 35.97 -3.33
C LEU A 66 18.97 37.00 -2.48
N LYS A 67 18.75 37.03 -1.15
CA LYS A 67 19.48 37.92 -0.23
C LYS A 67 20.97 37.57 -0.10
N GLN A 68 21.30 36.26 -0.23
CA GLN A 68 22.69 35.78 -0.17
C GLN A 68 23.46 36.03 -1.48
N GLY A 69 22.79 36.45 -2.55
CA GLY A 69 23.33 36.55 -3.90
C GLY A 69 23.18 35.25 -4.66
N LEU A 70 22.53 35.28 -5.80
CA LEU A 70 22.22 34.09 -6.63
C LEU A 70 23.46 33.35 -7.16
N ASP A 71 24.65 33.99 -7.10
CA ASP A 71 25.93 33.42 -7.59
C ASP A 71 26.59 32.47 -6.58
N VAL A 72 26.06 32.35 -5.36
CA VAL A 72 26.64 31.50 -4.32
C VAL A 72 25.69 30.33 -4.04
N ALA A 73 25.50 29.44 -5.02
CA ALA A 73 24.92 28.15 -4.73
C ALA A 73 26.04 27.24 -4.24
N ASP A 74 26.05 26.94 -2.95
CA ASP A 74 26.92 25.89 -2.42
C ASP A 74 26.52 24.55 -3.03
N VAL A 75 27.48 23.80 -3.55
CA VAL A 75 27.24 22.45 -4.08
C VAL A 75 26.62 21.61 -2.95
N GLY A 76 25.40 21.12 -3.19
CA GLY A 76 24.63 20.36 -2.19
C GLY A 76 23.54 21.13 -1.45
N ASP A 77 23.52 22.46 -1.50
CA ASP A 77 22.44 23.27 -0.93
C ASP A 77 21.29 23.48 -1.94
N TYR A 78 20.36 22.58 -1.95
CA TYR A 78 19.13 22.65 -2.76
C TYR A 78 17.90 22.39 -1.88
N TYR A 79 16.73 22.83 -2.37
CA TYR A 79 15.50 22.68 -1.61
C TYR A 79 15.05 21.23 -1.54
N ARG A 80 14.98 20.67 -0.36
CA ARG A 80 14.46 19.32 -0.09
C ARG A 80 13.29 19.38 0.88
N HIS A 81 12.17 18.76 0.50
CA HIS A 81 11.00 18.72 1.38
C HIS A 81 10.30 17.37 1.33
N ALA A 82 10.16 16.72 2.47
CA ALA A 82 9.42 15.46 2.63
C ALA A 82 8.09 15.71 3.35
N VAL A 83 7.00 15.24 2.74
CA VAL A 83 5.64 15.40 3.27
C VAL A 83 5.04 14.04 3.57
N ALA A 84 4.89 13.72 4.85
CA ALA A 84 4.17 12.56 5.33
C ALA A 84 2.71 12.94 5.65
N SER A 85 1.75 12.16 5.19
CA SER A 85 0.35 12.43 5.46
C SER A 85 -0.49 11.17 5.54
N GLY A 86 -1.65 11.25 6.15
CA GLY A 86 -2.70 10.26 5.98
C GLY A 86 -3.24 10.24 4.54
N ARG A 87 -4.34 9.54 4.34
CA ARG A 87 -4.99 9.39 3.03
C ARG A 87 -5.74 10.66 2.61
N GLY A 88 -5.64 11.03 1.33
CA GLY A 88 -6.53 12.00 0.69
C GLY A 88 -6.34 13.50 1.00
N PRO A 89 -5.23 14.00 1.59
CA PRO A 89 -5.09 15.43 1.90
C PRO A 89 -4.87 16.30 0.67
N GLY A 90 -4.63 15.71 -0.51
CA GLY A 90 -4.38 16.43 -1.76
C GLY A 90 -2.89 16.59 -2.09
N LYS A 91 -2.05 15.58 -1.79
CA LYS A 91 -0.62 15.54 -2.16
C LYS A 91 -0.41 15.76 -3.66
N SER A 92 -1.04 14.93 -4.48
CA SER A 92 -0.86 14.99 -5.95
C SER A 92 -1.37 16.31 -6.55
N ALA A 93 -2.36 16.96 -5.92
CA ALA A 93 -2.79 18.30 -6.33
C ALA A 93 -1.69 19.34 -6.09
N LEU A 94 -1.00 19.30 -4.94
CA LEU A 94 0.14 20.15 -4.68
C LEU A 94 1.28 19.90 -5.68
N VAL A 95 1.59 18.63 -5.95
CA VAL A 95 2.57 18.25 -6.99
C VAL A 95 2.21 18.89 -8.33
N GLY A 96 0.95 18.79 -8.76
CA GLY A 96 0.48 19.39 -10.02
C GLY A 96 0.62 20.91 -10.04
N MET A 97 0.27 21.58 -8.96
CA MET A 97 0.41 23.05 -8.86
C MET A 97 1.88 23.49 -8.88
N LEU A 98 2.75 22.80 -8.16
CA LEU A 98 4.19 23.11 -8.09
C LEU A 98 4.92 22.81 -9.41
N ALA A 99 4.63 21.68 -10.05
CA ALA A 99 5.19 21.35 -11.35
C ALA A 99 4.77 22.36 -12.42
N HIS A 100 3.51 22.80 -12.40
CA HIS A 100 3.01 23.84 -13.30
C HIS A 100 3.65 25.22 -13.01
N TRP A 101 3.79 25.59 -11.73
CA TRP A 101 4.51 26.80 -11.32
C TRP A 101 5.94 26.79 -11.84
N PHE A 102 6.67 25.70 -11.59
CA PHE A 102 8.07 25.57 -11.99
C PHE A 102 8.21 25.70 -13.51
N MET A 103 7.43 24.93 -14.29
CA MET A 103 7.44 24.98 -15.74
C MET A 103 7.06 26.37 -16.29
N SER A 104 6.12 27.08 -15.64
CA SER A 104 5.65 28.39 -16.12
C SER A 104 6.63 29.53 -15.85
N THR A 105 7.45 29.41 -14.79
CA THR A 105 8.34 30.50 -14.32
C THR A 105 9.81 30.23 -14.62
N ARG A 106 10.21 29.00 -14.96
CA ARG A 106 11.59 28.58 -15.31
C ARG A 106 11.60 28.05 -16.73
N ILE A 107 11.59 28.96 -17.69
CA ILE A 107 11.63 28.56 -19.10
C ILE A 107 12.95 27.86 -19.42
N GLY A 108 12.85 26.63 -19.93
CA GLY A 108 13.99 25.74 -20.18
C GLY A 108 14.21 24.70 -19.09
N GLY A 109 13.66 24.89 -17.88
CA GLY A 109 13.80 23.99 -16.75
C GLY A 109 13.04 22.66 -16.91
N SER A 110 13.54 21.58 -16.31
CA SER A 110 12.94 20.24 -16.35
C SER A 110 12.26 19.86 -15.05
N THR A 111 11.15 19.14 -15.16
CA THR A 111 10.50 18.51 -14.02
C THR A 111 10.44 17.00 -14.22
N TRP A 112 10.95 16.25 -13.25
CA TRP A 112 10.92 14.80 -13.23
C TRP A 112 9.99 14.30 -12.12
N VAL A 113 9.12 13.36 -12.46
CA VAL A 113 8.17 12.80 -11.52
C VAL A 113 8.29 11.28 -11.49
N ALA A 114 8.64 10.73 -10.35
CA ALA A 114 8.66 9.29 -10.11
C ALA A 114 7.61 8.89 -9.07
N ALA A 115 7.14 7.66 -9.15
CA ALA A 115 6.25 7.06 -8.15
C ALA A 115 6.70 5.65 -7.82
N ASN A 116 6.04 4.98 -6.88
CA ASN A 116 6.41 3.63 -6.47
C ASN A 116 6.20 2.54 -7.55
N GLY A 117 5.78 2.91 -8.76
CA GLY A 117 5.65 2.03 -9.92
C GLY A 117 4.90 2.67 -11.08
N GLU A 118 5.09 2.11 -12.30
CA GLU A 118 4.48 2.61 -13.53
C GLU A 118 2.95 2.75 -13.45
N PRO A 119 2.17 1.77 -12.93
CA PRO A 119 0.72 1.90 -12.84
C PRO A 119 0.28 3.11 -12.01
N GLN A 120 0.93 3.38 -10.87
CA GLN A 120 0.65 4.54 -10.03
C GLN A 120 0.96 5.84 -10.77
N LEU A 121 2.13 5.93 -11.37
CA LEU A 121 2.58 7.11 -12.09
C LEU A 121 1.65 7.43 -13.27
N ARG A 122 1.35 6.44 -14.10
CA ARG A 122 0.55 6.59 -15.33
C ARG A 122 -0.93 6.85 -15.08
N THR A 123 -1.52 6.22 -14.06
CA THR A 123 -2.99 6.24 -13.88
C THR A 123 -3.46 7.22 -12.81
N LYS A 124 -2.58 7.71 -11.93
CA LYS A 124 -2.96 8.58 -10.82
C LYS A 124 -2.13 9.86 -10.76
N THR A 125 -0.81 9.76 -10.62
CA THR A 125 0.05 10.92 -10.38
C THR A 125 0.10 11.84 -11.59
N PHE A 126 0.44 11.31 -12.75
CA PHE A 126 0.59 12.13 -13.96
C PHE A 126 -0.73 12.73 -14.47
N PRO A 127 -1.87 12.01 -14.49
CA PRO A 127 -3.17 12.60 -14.81
C PRO A 127 -3.57 13.76 -13.89
N GLU A 128 -3.21 13.71 -12.62
CA GLU A 128 -3.50 14.84 -11.71
C GLU A 128 -2.62 16.05 -12.03
N ILE A 129 -1.34 15.86 -12.37
CA ILE A 129 -0.47 16.95 -12.83
C ILE A 129 -1.04 17.57 -14.12
N ALA A 130 -1.36 16.75 -15.11
CA ALA A 130 -1.94 17.21 -16.38
C ALA A 130 -3.23 17.99 -16.18
N LYS A 131 -4.09 17.56 -15.25
CA LYS A 131 -5.33 18.24 -14.87
C LYS A 131 -5.07 19.64 -14.29
N TRP A 132 -4.05 19.82 -13.46
CA TRP A 132 -3.71 21.14 -12.93
C TRP A 132 -3.11 22.05 -14.01
N VAL A 133 -2.25 21.54 -14.88
CA VAL A 133 -1.75 22.33 -16.04
C VAL A 133 -2.88 22.72 -16.98
N ALA A 134 -3.82 21.81 -17.28
CA ALA A 134 -4.99 22.09 -18.12
C ALA A 134 -5.93 23.19 -17.56
N ARG A 135 -5.96 23.35 -16.24
CA ARG A 135 -6.77 24.40 -15.56
C ARG A 135 -6.09 25.75 -15.53
N GLY A 136 -4.79 25.79 -15.80
CA GLY A 136 -4.01 27.00 -15.71
C GLY A 136 -4.38 28.02 -16.80
N ILE A 137 -4.27 29.32 -16.49
CA ILE A 137 -4.55 30.43 -17.42
C ILE A 137 -3.66 30.36 -18.67
N ASN A 138 -2.49 29.74 -18.55
CA ASN A 138 -1.51 29.53 -19.63
C ASN A 138 -1.52 28.10 -20.20
N SER A 139 -2.59 27.34 -19.98
CA SER A 139 -2.72 25.96 -20.48
C SER A 139 -2.56 25.84 -22.01
N GLU A 140 -2.89 26.89 -22.75
CA GLU A 140 -2.71 26.94 -24.22
C GLU A 140 -1.25 26.88 -24.67
N PHE A 141 -0.28 27.15 -23.78
CA PHE A 141 1.15 27.11 -24.07
C PHE A 141 1.70 25.68 -24.15
N PHE A 142 0.99 24.73 -23.56
CA PHE A 142 1.48 23.36 -23.31
C PHE A 142 0.67 22.30 -24.04
N GLU A 143 1.37 21.26 -24.48
CA GLU A 143 0.82 20.01 -24.99
C GLU A 143 0.88 18.94 -23.91
N LEU A 144 -0.27 18.31 -23.63
CA LEU A 144 -0.43 17.30 -22.58
C LEU A 144 -0.43 15.90 -23.21
N ASN A 145 0.60 15.11 -22.93
CA ASN A 145 0.71 13.72 -23.34
C ASN A 145 0.55 12.78 -22.12
N ALA A 146 0.46 11.49 -22.36
CA ALA A 146 0.19 10.49 -21.31
C ALA A 146 1.19 10.51 -20.14
N MET A 147 2.47 10.82 -20.40
CA MET A 147 3.57 10.80 -19.43
C MET A 147 4.52 11.98 -19.61
N SER A 148 4.13 12.99 -20.38
CA SER A 148 4.92 14.22 -20.56
C SER A 148 4.05 15.42 -20.84
N ILE A 149 4.51 16.60 -20.41
CA ILE A 149 3.95 17.91 -20.77
C ILE A 149 5.08 18.71 -21.36
N GLN A 150 4.85 19.28 -22.54
CA GLN A 150 5.86 19.98 -23.33
C GLN A 150 5.30 21.30 -23.85
N PRO A 151 6.14 22.28 -24.24
CA PRO A 151 5.66 23.46 -24.93
C PRO A 151 5.08 23.09 -26.31
N LYS A 152 3.94 23.68 -26.67
CA LYS A 152 3.40 23.53 -28.02
C LYS A 152 4.37 24.08 -29.05
N THR A 153 4.29 23.58 -30.28
CA THR A 153 5.21 23.93 -31.37
C THR A 153 5.39 25.44 -31.55
N TRP A 154 4.30 26.24 -31.54
CA TRP A 154 4.38 27.69 -31.68
C TRP A 154 5.13 28.35 -30.52
N PHE A 155 4.92 27.87 -29.27
CA PHE A 155 5.61 28.39 -28.09
C PHE A 155 7.07 27.96 -28.06
N LYS A 156 7.37 26.73 -28.46
CA LYS A 156 8.73 26.25 -28.66
C LYS A 156 9.49 27.14 -29.65
N ASN A 157 8.91 27.40 -30.80
CA ASN A 157 9.51 28.26 -31.82
C ASN A 157 9.78 29.67 -31.28
N TYR A 158 8.86 30.24 -30.51
CA TYR A 158 9.06 31.52 -29.83
C TYR A 158 10.22 31.48 -28.84
N ILE A 159 10.27 30.44 -27.96
CA ILE A 159 11.36 30.32 -26.98
C ILE A 159 12.72 30.21 -27.65
N GLU A 160 12.82 29.43 -28.73
CA GLU A 160 14.09 29.17 -29.43
C GLU A 160 14.51 30.30 -30.40
N SER A 161 13.60 31.16 -30.79
CA SER A 161 13.91 32.25 -31.73
C SER A 161 14.75 33.37 -31.09
N PRO A 162 15.65 34.02 -31.83
CA PRO A 162 16.41 35.18 -31.36
C PRO A 162 15.53 36.39 -30.99
N GLU A 163 14.39 36.55 -31.66
CA GLU A 163 13.41 37.61 -31.42
C GLU A 163 12.53 37.29 -30.20
N GLY A 164 12.51 36.02 -29.76
CA GLY A 164 11.82 35.55 -28.56
C GLY A 164 12.74 35.52 -27.33
N LEU A 165 12.96 34.33 -26.78
CA LEU A 165 13.77 34.18 -25.57
C LEU A 165 15.20 33.68 -25.84
N GLY A 166 15.49 33.17 -27.02
CA GLY A 166 16.80 32.64 -27.40
C GLY A 166 17.27 31.45 -26.56
N LYS A 167 16.35 30.68 -25.96
CA LYS A 167 16.63 29.56 -25.08
C LYS A 167 16.36 28.22 -25.75
N SER A 168 17.13 27.18 -25.36
CA SER A 168 16.86 25.82 -25.81
C SER A 168 15.64 25.23 -25.08
N THR A 169 14.79 24.49 -25.79
CA THR A 169 13.68 23.75 -25.21
C THR A 169 13.96 22.25 -25.07
N ARG A 170 15.20 21.82 -25.29
CA ARG A 170 15.59 20.41 -25.30
C ARG A 170 15.20 19.67 -24.01
N TYR A 171 15.33 20.34 -22.87
CA TYR A 171 15.02 19.80 -21.54
C TYR A 171 13.81 20.49 -20.88
N TYR A 172 13.06 21.25 -21.64
CA TYR A 172 11.89 21.99 -21.13
C TYR A 172 10.64 21.12 -21.15
N TYR A 173 10.40 20.39 -20.08
CA TYR A 173 9.26 19.49 -19.95
C TYR A 173 8.95 19.12 -18.50
N ILE A 174 7.73 18.60 -18.27
CA ILE A 174 7.37 17.77 -17.12
C ILE A 174 7.29 16.34 -17.64
N SER A 175 8.04 15.40 -17.07
CA SER A 175 8.06 14.00 -17.51
C SER A 175 7.93 13.03 -16.36
N GLY A 176 7.12 11.99 -16.57
CA GLY A 176 7.09 10.82 -15.71
C GLY A 176 8.31 9.93 -15.97
N GLN A 177 9.05 9.59 -14.93
CA GLN A 177 10.25 8.77 -14.99
C GLN A 177 10.03 7.43 -14.30
N LEU A 178 10.31 6.35 -15.02
CA LEU A 178 10.25 5.00 -14.50
C LEU A 178 11.63 4.60 -13.94
N TRP A 179 11.62 3.74 -12.95
CA TRP A 179 12.83 3.20 -12.33
C TRP A 179 12.81 1.67 -12.28
N SER A 180 13.98 1.05 -12.14
CA SER A 180 14.16 -0.38 -11.94
C SER A 180 15.16 -0.62 -10.81
N GLU A 181 14.85 -1.55 -9.92
CA GLU A 181 15.79 -1.98 -8.87
C GLU A 181 17.01 -2.72 -9.44
N GLU A 182 16.83 -3.40 -10.59
CA GLU A 182 17.90 -4.15 -11.26
C GLU A 182 18.90 -3.22 -11.98
N ASN A 183 18.45 -2.04 -12.41
CA ASN A 183 19.26 -1.04 -13.08
C ASN A 183 18.94 0.37 -12.58
N PRO A 184 19.33 0.73 -11.35
CA PRO A 184 19.06 2.05 -10.77
C PRO A 184 19.69 3.20 -11.57
N ASP A 185 20.87 2.99 -12.17
CA ASP A 185 21.61 4.03 -12.91
C ASP A 185 20.85 4.53 -14.15
N ALA A 186 19.97 3.71 -14.72
CA ALA A 186 19.07 4.15 -15.80
C ALA A 186 18.09 5.25 -15.37
N PHE A 187 17.93 5.46 -14.07
CA PHE A 187 17.10 6.52 -13.50
C PHE A 187 17.81 7.89 -13.51
N ALA A 188 19.10 7.96 -13.75
CA ALA A 188 19.85 9.21 -13.76
C ALA A 188 19.22 10.19 -14.79
N GLY A 189 18.80 11.36 -14.29
CA GLY A 189 18.27 12.44 -15.11
C GLY A 189 19.37 13.15 -15.90
N ALA A 190 18.98 13.96 -16.89
CA ALA A 190 19.91 14.86 -17.53
C ALA A 190 20.05 16.13 -16.70
N HIS A 191 21.30 16.56 -16.46
CA HIS A 191 21.58 17.83 -15.80
C HIS A 191 21.02 19.00 -16.65
N ASN A 192 20.26 19.88 -16.00
CA ASN A 192 19.63 21.02 -16.67
C ASN A 192 20.01 22.34 -16.00
N MET A 193 20.77 23.18 -16.71
CA MET A 193 21.26 24.46 -16.19
C MET A 193 20.16 25.52 -16.00
N ASP A 194 19.00 25.36 -16.66
CA ASP A 194 17.84 26.26 -16.50
C ASP A 194 16.96 25.90 -15.26
N GLY A 195 17.36 24.90 -14.49
CA GLY A 195 16.69 24.47 -13.27
C GLY A 195 16.12 23.06 -13.34
N GLU A 196 15.97 22.45 -12.16
CA GLU A 196 15.49 21.09 -12.02
C GLU A 196 14.54 20.92 -10.83
N PHE A 197 13.40 20.32 -11.10
CA PHE A 197 12.40 19.99 -10.11
C PHE A 197 12.11 18.48 -10.11
N SER A 198 12.50 17.79 -9.06
CA SER A 198 12.27 16.37 -8.89
C SER A 198 11.18 16.10 -7.86
N VAL A 199 10.27 15.21 -8.20
CA VAL A 199 9.15 14.80 -7.34
C VAL A 199 9.09 13.28 -7.21
N PHE A 200 9.10 12.81 -5.96
CA PHE A 200 8.83 11.42 -5.62
C PHE A 200 7.43 11.33 -4.99
N ASP A 201 6.46 10.78 -5.73
CA ASP A 201 5.11 10.49 -5.22
C ASP A 201 5.03 9.04 -4.73
N GLU A 202 4.30 8.80 -3.65
CA GLU A 202 4.32 7.54 -2.89
C GLU A 202 5.75 7.08 -2.54
N ALA A 203 6.56 8.02 -2.12
CA ALA A 203 8.00 7.96 -1.92
C ALA A 203 8.46 6.86 -0.95
N SER A 204 7.63 6.45 0.02
CA SER A 204 7.93 5.32 0.93
C SER A 204 8.06 3.97 0.21
N GLY A 205 7.55 3.87 -1.03
CA GLY A 205 7.67 2.68 -1.86
C GLY A 205 8.82 2.73 -2.88
N ILE A 206 9.57 3.83 -2.96
CA ILE A 206 10.70 3.97 -3.88
C ILE A 206 11.98 3.44 -3.20
N PRO A 207 12.68 2.46 -3.81
CA PRO A 207 13.88 1.84 -3.22
C PRO A 207 15.03 2.82 -2.99
N SER A 208 15.81 2.62 -1.94
CA SER A 208 16.94 3.50 -1.58
C SER A 208 17.98 3.69 -2.68
N PRO A 209 18.34 2.72 -3.53
CA PRO A 209 19.23 2.95 -4.66
C PRO A 209 18.78 4.07 -5.61
N ILE A 210 17.45 4.19 -5.85
CA ILE A 210 16.89 5.24 -6.70
C ILE A 210 17.06 6.62 -6.06
N TRP A 211 16.93 6.72 -4.73
CA TRP A 211 17.19 7.95 -3.98
C TRP A 211 18.66 8.38 -4.11
N THR A 212 19.60 7.42 -4.04
CA THR A 212 21.03 7.68 -4.20
C THR A 212 21.35 8.20 -5.60
N VAL A 213 20.77 7.61 -6.64
CA VAL A 213 20.93 8.09 -8.02
C VAL A 213 20.39 9.50 -8.18
N GLN A 214 19.20 9.77 -7.61
CA GLN A 214 18.61 11.12 -7.66
C GLN A 214 19.47 12.17 -6.93
N GLU A 215 20.14 11.82 -5.83
CA GLU A 215 21.09 12.74 -5.18
C GLU A 215 22.24 13.15 -6.11
N GLY A 216 22.71 12.23 -6.94
CA GLY A 216 23.77 12.48 -7.92
C GLY A 216 23.39 13.52 -8.97
N VAL A 217 22.09 13.67 -9.28
CA VAL A 217 21.61 14.66 -10.26
C VAL A 217 21.80 16.10 -9.75
N PHE A 218 21.80 16.31 -8.44
CA PHE A 218 21.95 17.64 -7.82
C PHE A 218 23.38 18.04 -7.51
N THR A 219 24.37 17.45 -8.15
CA THR A 219 25.79 17.75 -7.93
C THR A 219 26.28 19.04 -8.60
N GLU A 220 25.57 19.52 -9.62
CA GLU A 220 25.92 20.74 -10.33
C GLU A 220 25.45 22.01 -9.59
N ASN A 221 26.14 23.12 -9.83
CA ASN A 221 25.84 24.40 -9.20
C ASN A 221 24.72 25.14 -9.97
N ILE A 222 23.46 24.77 -9.69
CA ILE A 222 22.27 25.36 -10.30
C ILE A 222 21.39 25.92 -9.18
N VAL A 223 20.89 27.15 -9.35
CA VAL A 223 20.11 27.86 -8.32
C VAL A 223 18.75 27.21 -8.09
N ASP A 224 18.03 26.88 -9.17
CA ASP A 224 16.68 26.36 -9.12
C ASP A 224 16.66 24.84 -9.06
N ARG A 225 17.02 24.29 -7.89
CA ARG A 225 17.02 22.85 -7.63
C ARG A 225 16.06 22.50 -6.50
N PHE A 226 15.06 21.71 -6.83
CA PHE A 226 14.02 21.31 -5.88
C PHE A 226 13.83 19.80 -5.91
N TRP A 227 13.79 19.20 -4.73
CA TRP A 227 13.41 17.79 -4.59
C TRP A 227 12.34 17.64 -3.52
N LEU A 228 11.14 17.22 -3.92
CA LEU A 228 10.02 17.01 -3.04
C LEU A 228 9.63 15.53 -3.01
N ALA A 229 9.38 15.00 -1.82
CA ALA A 229 8.96 13.61 -1.60
C ALA A 229 7.64 13.57 -0.82
N PHE A 230 6.64 12.92 -1.39
CA PHE A 230 5.31 12.81 -0.82
C PHE A 230 4.93 11.37 -0.58
N SER A 231 4.44 11.01 0.61
CA SER A 231 3.93 9.66 0.87
C SER A 231 3.02 9.58 2.09
N ASN A 232 2.27 8.47 2.15
CA ASN A 232 1.86 7.93 3.43
C ASN A 232 3.07 7.23 4.06
N PRO A 233 3.37 7.42 5.35
CA PRO A 233 4.57 6.87 5.99
C PRO A 233 4.39 5.40 6.36
N ARG A 234 4.47 4.51 5.36
CA ARG A 234 4.10 3.08 5.48
C ARG A 234 5.17 2.18 6.04
N SER A 235 6.39 2.67 6.18
CA SER A 235 7.55 1.86 6.62
C SER A 235 8.45 2.67 7.54
N ASN A 236 8.99 2.02 8.57
CA ASN A 236 10.02 2.54 9.46
C ASN A 236 11.44 2.35 8.88
N LYS A 237 11.55 2.05 7.61
CA LYS A 237 12.80 1.81 6.89
C LYS A 237 12.78 2.53 5.55
N GLY A 238 13.97 2.72 4.99
CA GLY A 238 14.15 3.32 3.67
C GLY A 238 14.30 4.83 3.71
N SER A 239 14.66 5.40 2.57
CA SER A 239 15.10 6.79 2.46
C SER A 239 14.01 7.80 2.85
N PHE A 240 12.74 7.51 2.56
CA PHE A 240 11.64 8.40 2.99
C PHE A 240 11.51 8.49 4.51
N PHE A 241 11.66 7.37 5.23
CA PHE A 241 11.71 7.37 6.70
C PHE A 241 12.92 8.15 7.22
N GLU A 242 14.08 7.98 6.59
CA GLU A 242 15.31 8.68 6.97
C GLU A 242 15.20 10.19 6.81
N CYS A 243 14.40 10.73 5.88
CA CYS A 243 14.15 12.17 5.77
C CYS A 243 13.58 12.78 7.06
N PHE A 244 12.78 12.02 7.82
CA PHE A 244 12.18 12.46 9.09
C PHE A 244 13.04 12.13 10.33
N HIS A 245 14.10 11.34 10.16
CA HIS A 245 14.93 10.81 11.25
C HIS A 245 16.40 11.15 11.05
N LYS A 246 17.18 10.24 10.49
CA LYS A 246 18.63 10.37 10.35
C LYS A 246 19.06 11.57 9.50
N ASN A 247 18.31 11.85 8.43
CA ASN A 247 18.62 12.89 7.46
C ASN A 247 17.77 14.17 7.67
N ARG A 248 17.15 14.33 8.85
CA ARG A 248 16.24 15.44 9.13
C ARG A 248 16.89 16.83 9.00
N GLU A 249 18.17 16.94 9.22
CA GLU A 249 18.90 18.20 9.06
C GLU A 249 19.03 18.62 7.58
N LEU A 250 18.95 17.65 6.66
CA LEU A 250 19.05 17.88 5.21
C LEU A 250 17.67 18.12 4.56
N TRP A 251 16.58 17.76 5.24
CA TRP A 251 15.22 17.79 4.70
C TRP A 251 14.30 18.66 5.54
N ARG A 252 13.56 19.55 4.89
CA ARG A 252 12.35 20.11 5.49
C ARG A 252 11.31 19.00 5.58
N THR A 253 10.55 18.96 6.67
CA THR A 253 9.58 17.88 6.88
C THR A 253 8.24 18.43 7.31
N THR A 254 7.17 17.98 6.66
CA THR A 254 5.80 18.26 7.04
C THR A 254 5.05 16.96 7.31
N GLN A 255 4.34 16.91 8.45
CA GLN A 255 3.47 15.78 8.80
C GLN A 255 2.04 16.29 8.90
N ILE A 256 1.09 15.58 8.27
CA ILE A 256 -0.29 16.04 8.12
C ILE A 256 -1.24 14.97 8.64
N ASP A 257 -1.98 15.32 9.70
CA ASP A 257 -3.19 14.58 10.08
C ASP A 257 -4.31 14.93 9.09
N SER A 258 -4.76 13.94 8.33
CA SER A 258 -5.76 14.16 7.29
C SER A 258 -7.11 14.64 7.81
N ARG A 259 -7.43 14.43 9.09
CA ARG A 259 -8.65 14.97 9.72
C ARG A 259 -8.60 16.50 9.88
N SER A 260 -7.40 17.06 9.96
CA SER A 260 -7.21 18.53 10.11
C SER A 260 -7.35 19.28 8.79
N VAL A 261 -7.43 18.58 7.67
CA VAL A 261 -7.45 19.19 6.33
C VAL A 261 -8.86 19.66 5.99
N GLU A 262 -8.97 20.90 5.55
CA GLU A 262 -10.24 21.51 5.17
C GLU A 262 -10.87 20.88 3.92
N GLY A 263 -12.19 20.79 3.90
CA GLY A 263 -12.96 20.29 2.75
C GLY A 263 -12.92 18.76 2.56
N ILE A 264 -12.49 17.99 3.57
CA ILE A 264 -12.47 16.52 3.55
C ILE A 264 -13.53 15.97 4.51
N SER A 265 -14.22 14.90 4.10
CA SER A 265 -15.14 14.18 4.98
C SER A 265 -14.37 13.42 6.05
N LYS A 266 -14.70 13.66 7.32
CA LYS A 266 -14.08 12.98 8.47
C LYS A 266 -14.54 11.55 8.63
N THR A 267 -15.72 11.21 8.14
CA THR A 267 -16.35 9.88 8.29
C THR A 267 -15.45 8.73 7.84
N THR A 268 -14.66 8.92 6.77
CA THR A 268 -13.74 7.87 6.29
C THR A 268 -12.65 7.57 7.32
N TYR A 269 -12.14 8.59 8.01
CA TYR A 269 -11.11 8.44 9.02
C TYR A 269 -11.67 7.88 10.33
N ASP A 270 -12.88 8.30 10.71
CA ASP A 270 -13.59 7.76 11.87
C ASP A 270 -13.84 6.25 11.68
N ASN A 271 -14.20 5.81 10.49
CA ASN A 271 -14.36 4.38 10.16
C ASN A 271 -13.04 3.61 10.27
N ILE A 272 -11.91 4.18 9.84
CA ILE A 272 -10.59 3.54 9.99
C ILE A 272 -10.26 3.39 11.48
N ILE A 273 -10.47 4.44 12.28
CA ILE A 273 -10.22 4.42 13.72
C ILE A 273 -11.15 3.42 14.42
N GLN A 274 -12.43 3.38 14.05
CA GLN A 274 -13.39 2.42 14.60
C GLN A 274 -13.01 0.97 14.27
N GLN A 275 -12.52 0.73 13.06
CA GLN A 275 -12.16 -0.61 12.59
C GLN A 275 -10.87 -1.14 13.22
N TRP A 276 -9.85 -0.28 13.37
CA TRP A 276 -8.49 -0.69 13.70
C TRP A 276 -8.03 -0.24 15.09
N GLY A 277 -8.71 0.74 15.69
CA GLY A 277 -8.32 1.39 16.93
C GLY A 277 -7.50 2.66 16.69
N GLU A 278 -7.60 3.61 17.63
CA GLU A 278 -6.93 4.92 17.53
C GLU A 278 -5.40 4.81 17.55
N ASP A 279 -4.84 3.91 18.36
CA ASP A 279 -3.39 3.70 18.50
C ASP A 279 -2.82 2.69 17.50
N SER A 280 -3.63 2.18 16.55
CA SER A 280 -3.17 1.21 15.56
C SER A 280 -2.21 1.83 14.55
N ASN A 281 -1.33 0.99 13.97
CA ASN A 281 -0.47 1.44 12.87
C ASN A 281 -1.26 1.87 11.63
N GLU A 282 -2.44 1.26 11.41
CA GLU A 282 -3.36 1.65 10.36
C GLU A 282 -3.86 3.09 10.54
N ALA A 283 -4.28 3.46 11.77
CA ALA A 283 -4.69 4.84 12.08
C ALA A 283 -3.50 5.81 11.99
N ARG A 284 -2.32 5.42 12.50
CA ARG A 284 -1.11 6.23 12.41
C ARG A 284 -0.77 6.59 10.96
N VAL A 285 -0.73 5.60 10.08
CA VAL A 285 -0.33 5.76 8.68
C VAL A 285 -1.42 6.43 7.84
N GLU A 286 -2.66 5.93 7.91
CA GLU A 286 -3.72 6.32 6.98
C GLU A 286 -4.52 7.54 7.43
N VAL A 287 -4.47 7.88 8.74
CA VAL A 287 -5.18 9.02 9.31
C VAL A 287 -4.22 10.14 9.73
N TYR A 288 -3.27 9.80 10.62
CA TYR A 288 -2.42 10.82 11.26
C TYR A 288 -1.17 11.19 10.45
N GLY A 289 -0.86 10.44 9.38
CA GLY A 289 0.38 10.65 8.62
C GLY A 289 1.64 10.40 9.45
N GLN A 290 1.54 9.51 10.44
CA GLN A 290 2.63 9.12 11.33
C GLN A 290 3.23 7.81 10.88
N PHE A 291 4.54 7.66 11.08
CA PHE A 291 5.18 6.36 10.88
C PHE A 291 4.66 5.31 11.86
N PRO A 292 4.63 4.02 11.48
CA PRO A 292 4.29 2.94 12.39
C PRO A 292 5.20 2.94 13.62
N ASN A 293 4.73 2.38 14.74
CA ASN A 293 5.58 2.24 15.92
C ASN A 293 6.75 1.29 15.64
N VAL A 294 7.93 1.62 16.15
CA VAL A 294 9.13 0.77 16.04
C VAL A 294 8.89 -0.50 16.87
N GLY A 295 8.95 -1.68 16.23
CA GLY A 295 8.67 -2.98 16.84
C GLY A 295 7.33 -3.61 16.48
N ASP A 296 6.40 -2.86 15.86
CA ASP A 296 5.07 -3.34 15.45
C ASP A 296 5.00 -3.72 13.95
N GLU A 297 6.14 -4.00 13.32
CA GLU A 297 6.15 -4.57 11.96
C GLU A 297 5.62 -6.01 11.93
N GLN A 298 5.59 -6.66 13.09
CA GLN A 298 4.99 -7.98 13.25
C GLN A 298 3.47 -7.91 13.07
N PHE A 299 2.95 -8.77 12.21
CA PHE A 299 1.50 -8.79 11.98
C PHE A 299 0.72 -9.24 13.23
N ILE A 300 1.29 -10.13 14.03
CA ILE A 300 0.73 -10.57 15.31
C ILE A 300 1.75 -10.26 16.42
N GLY A 301 1.39 -9.39 17.35
CA GLY A 301 2.25 -8.98 18.46
C GLY A 301 2.55 -10.10 19.45
N THR A 302 3.77 -10.09 20.00
CA THR A 302 4.26 -11.12 20.93
C THR A 302 3.44 -11.24 22.22
N GLY A 303 2.81 -10.14 22.67
CA GLY A 303 1.93 -10.12 23.85
C GLY A 303 0.67 -10.95 23.65
N VAL A 304 -0.03 -10.75 22.51
CA VAL A 304 -1.25 -11.49 22.16
C VAL A 304 -0.98 -13.00 22.09
N VAL A 305 0.14 -13.39 21.46
CA VAL A 305 0.53 -14.81 21.37
C VAL A 305 0.91 -15.37 22.73
N GLY A 306 1.63 -14.59 23.56
CA GLY A 306 2.00 -14.98 24.91
C GLY A 306 0.78 -15.26 25.80
N GLU A 307 -0.22 -14.36 25.76
CA GLU A 307 -1.49 -14.56 26.47
C GLU A 307 -2.25 -15.80 25.98
N ALA A 308 -2.33 -15.99 24.65
CA ALA A 308 -3.00 -17.15 24.07
C ALA A 308 -2.31 -18.49 24.44
N ILE A 309 -0.98 -18.50 24.60
CA ILE A 309 -0.21 -19.67 25.07
C ILE A 309 -0.49 -19.95 26.53
N SER A 310 -0.60 -18.93 27.38
CA SER A 310 -0.80 -19.08 28.82
C SER A 310 -2.24 -19.40 29.23
N ARG A 311 -3.19 -19.27 28.32
CA ARG A 311 -4.63 -19.43 28.62
C ARG A 311 -5.02 -20.89 28.64
N ASP A 312 -5.84 -21.25 29.63
CA ASP A 312 -6.38 -22.61 29.80
C ASP A 312 -7.30 -23.00 28.63
N LYS A 313 -7.36 -24.29 28.32
CA LYS A 313 -8.24 -24.86 27.30
C LYS A 313 -9.71 -24.71 27.69
N TYR A 314 -10.53 -24.39 26.68
CA TYR A 314 -11.98 -24.23 26.86
C TYR A 314 -12.75 -25.54 26.85
N TYR A 315 -12.25 -26.56 26.13
CA TYR A 315 -12.88 -27.89 25.99
C TYR A 315 -14.35 -27.83 25.50
N ASP A 316 -14.68 -26.90 24.60
CA ASP A 316 -16.03 -26.77 24.05
C ASP A 316 -16.29 -27.82 22.97
N ASP A 317 -16.93 -28.93 23.34
CA ASP A 317 -17.27 -30.00 22.39
C ASP A 317 -18.35 -29.64 21.37
N ALA A 318 -19.15 -28.60 21.63
CA ALA A 318 -20.14 -28.10 20.69
C ALA A 318 -19.53 -27.20 19.58
N ALA A 319 -18.32 -26.70 19.82
CA ALA A 319 -17.63 -25.88 18.85
C ALA A 319 -17.16 -26.69 17.64
N PRO A 320 -17.15 -26.08 16.42
CA PRO A 320 -16.72 -26.77 15.21
C PRO A 320 -15.24 -27.17 15.27
N LEU A 321 -14.95 -28.37 14.79
CA LEU A 321 -13.59 -28.88 14.64
C LEU A 321 -13.14 -28.76 13.20
N VAL A 322 -12.04 -28.03 12.99
CA VAL A 322 -11.51 -27.73 11.66
C VAL A 322 -10.05 -28.20 11.57
N ILE A 323 -9.71 -28.87 10.49
CA ILE A 323 -8.33 -29.23 10.14
C ILE A 323 -7.84 -28.28 9.07
N GLY A 324 -6.64 -27.69 9.27
CA GLY A 324 -5.88 -26.94 8.26
C GLY A 324 -4.60 -27.68 7.88
N VAL A 325 -4.28 -27.74 6.60
CA VAL A 325 -3.12 -28.45 6.07
C VAL A 325 -2.32 -27.54 5.15
N ASP A 326 -1.10 -27.20 5.57
CA ASP A 326 -0.09 -26.56 4.70
C ASP A 326 0.83 -27.66 4.14
N VAL A 327 0.85 -27.80 2.80
CA VAL A 327 1.54 -28.88 2.10
C VAL A 327 2.91 -28.43 1.61
N ALA A 328 3.96 -29.03 2.12
CA ALA A 328 5.31 -28.84 1.61
C ALA A 328 5.86 -30.11 0.95
N ARG A 329 6.81 -29.91 0.01
CA ARG A 329 7.56 -30.99 -0.62
C ARG A 329 8.96 -31.12 -0.01
N PHE A 330 9.85 -31.79 -0.73
CA PHE A 330 11.26 -31.95 -0.36
C PHE A 330 11.94 -30.57 -0.19
N GLY A 331 12.56 -30.34 0.96
CA GLY A 331 13.25 -29.10 1.29
C GLY A 331 13.20 -28.77 2.79
N ALA A 332 13.43 -27.50 3.12
CA ALA A 332 13.42 -27.02 4.50
C ALA A 332 12.00 -26.82 5.06
N ASP A 333 11.00 -26.62 4.21
CA ASP A 333 9.61 -26.39 4.60
C ASP A 333 8.94 -27.73 5.02
N LYS A 334 8.01 -27.67 5.96
CA LYS A 334 7.35 -28.86 6.53
C LYS A 334 5.88 -28.91 6.16
N THR A 335 5.39 -30.13 5.84
CA THR A 335 3.93 -30.34 5.81
C THR A 335 3.39 -30.30 7.23
N CYS A 336 2.45 -29.38 7.47
CA CYS A 336 1.84 -29.17 8.77
C CYS A 336 0.34 -29.47 8.74
N ILE A 337 -0.12 -30.25 9.73
CA ILE A 337 -1.55 -30.55 9.95
C ILE A 337 -1.92 -29.99 11.32
N VAL A 338 -2.84 -29.04 11.32
CA VAL A 338 -3.31 -28.35 12.53
C VAL A 338 -4.79 -28.64 12.76
N VAL A 339 -5.14 -28.95 13.99
CA VAL A 339 -6.52 -29.22 14.42
C VAL A 339 -6.96 -28.12 15.40
N ARG A 340 -8.01 -27.39 15.06
CA ARG A 340 -8.63 -26.35 15.89
C ARG A 340 -10.07 -26.71 16.23
N ARG A 341 -10.45 -26.55 17.52
CA ARG A 341 -11.85 -26.65 17.96
C ARG A 341 -12.26 -25.34 18.64
N GLY A 342 -13.15 -24.59 18.00
CA GLY A 342 -13.57 -23.31 18.55
C GLY A 342 -12.40 -22.39 18.89
N ARG A 343 -12.18 -22.16 20.19
CA ARG A 343 -11.07 -21.33 20.69
C ARG A 343 -9.80 -22.12 21.00
N ASP A 344 -9.82 -23.44 20.91
CA ASP A 344 -8.67 -24.27 21.25
C ASP A 344 -7.88 -24.75 20.05
N LEU A 345 -6.56 -24.56 20.08
CA LEU A 345 -5.63 -25.32 19.26
C LEU A 345 -5.47 -26.71 19.87
N VAL A 346 -6.03 -27.73 19.22
CA VAL A 346 -6.13 -29.08 19.76
C VAL A 346 -4.91 -29.93 19.49
N SER A 347 -4.40 -29.86 18.24
CA SER A 347 -3.25 -30.68 17.81
C SER A 347 -2.46 -30.00 16.71
N VAL A 348 -1.15 -30.22 16.73
CA VAL A 348 -0.20 -29.82 15.68
C VAL A 348 0.64 -31.03 15.31
N SER A 349 0.68 -31.38 14.03
CA SER A 349 1.54 -32.44 13.50
C SER A 349 2.41 -31.87 12.38
N LYS A 350 3.69 -32.22 12.38
CA LYS A 350 4.70 -31.74 11.42
C LYS A 350 5.41 -32.92 10.78
N TYR A 351 5.56 -32.87 9.48
CA TYR A 351 6.20 -33.91 8.69
C TYR A 351 7.20 -33.30 7.72
N SER A 352 8.33 -33.97 7.51
CA SER A 352 9.37 -33.56 6.56
C SER A 352 9.60 -34.67 5.55
N GLY A 353 9.92 -34.32 4.31
CA GLY A 353 10.35 -35.28 3.28
C GLY A 353 9.25 -36.22 2.76
N LEU A 354 7.98 -35.89 2.95
CA LEU A 354 6.86 -36.69 2.44
C LEU A 354 6.61 -36.40 0.95
N ASP A 355 6.28 -37.44 0.21
CA ASP A 355 5.68 -37.30 -1.11
C ASP A 355 4.17 -36.99 -1.02
N THR A 356 3.56 -36.63 -2.15
CA THR A 356 2.14 -36.25 -2.22
C THR A 356 1.21 -37.37 -1.72
N MET A 357 1.50 -38.63 -2.01
CA MET A 357 0.68 -39.76 -1.58
C MET A 357 0.82 -40.05 -0.08
N GLN A 358 2.01 -39.87 0.47
CA GLN A 358 2.25 -39.94 1.90
C GLN A 358 1.53 -38.82 2.65
N VAL A 359 1.51 -37.60 2.11
CA VAL A 359 0.72 -36.48 2.65
C VAL A 359 -0.76 -36.82 2.65
N VAL A 360 -1.31 -37.36 1.56
CA VAL A 360 -2.70 -37.84 1.49
C VAL A 360 -2.98 -38.83 2.61
N GLY A 361 -2.11 -39.81 2.83
CA GLY A 361 -2.25 -40.78 3.92
C GLY A 361 -2.30 -40.14 5.31
N LYS A 362 -1.44 -39.13 5.56
CA LYS A 362 -1.42 -38.40 6.84
C LYS A 362 -2.65 -37.54 7.05
N VAL A 363 -3.19 -36.94 6.00
CA VAL A 363 -4.46 -36.18 6.07
C VAL A 363 -5.63 -37.12 6.35
N ILE A 364 -5.69 -38.29 5.73
CA ILE A 364 -6.73 -39.31 5.99
C ILE A 364 -6.65 -39.77 7.45
N GLU A 365 -5.46 -40.13 7.94
CA GLU A 365 -5.24 -40.50 9.35
C GLU A 365 -5.77 -39.42 10.33
N ALA A 366 -5.47 -38.16 10.06
CA ALA A 366 -5.98 -37.04 10.85
C ALA A 366 -7.51 -36.89 10.77
N MET A 367 -8.09 -37.03 9.56
CA MET A 367 -9.54 -36.94 9.36
C MET A 367 -10.29 -38.09 10.07
N GLU A 368 -9.76 -39.30 10.01
CA GLU A 368 -10.36 -40.45 10.69
C GLU A 368 -10.25 -40.36 12.21
N ARG A 369 -9.12 -39.88 12.71
CA ARG A 369 -8.91 -39.70 14.14
C ARG A 369 -9.80 -38.59 14.75
N TRP A 370 -9.89 -37.45 14.08
CA TRP A 370 -10.50 -36.24 14.65
C TRP A 370 -11.94 -36.00 14.18
N GLN A 371 -12.40 -36.66 13.14
CA GLN A 371 -13.76 -36.50 12.56
C GLN A 371 -14.14 -35.01 12.40
N PRO A 372 -13.42 -34.22 11.57
CA PRO A 372 -13.60 -32.78 11.47
C PRO A 372 -14.92 -32.41 10.79
N ASP A 373 -15.45 -31.22 11.15
CA ASP A 373 -16.56 -30.62 10.43
C ASP A 373 -16.12 -30.04 9.07
N MET A 374 -14.85 -29.67 8.96
CA MET A 374 -14.21 -29.20 7.71
C MET A 374 -12.71 -29.49 7.72
N THR A 375 -12.19 -29.88 6.57
CA THR A 375 -10.75 -29.94 6.31
C THR A 375 -10.41 -29.00 5.17
N VAL A 376 -9.44 -28.08 5.40
CA VAL A 376 -8.98 -27.08 4.45
C VAL A 376 -7.50 -27.31 4.16
N ILE A 377 -7.14 -27.31 2.88
CA ILE A 377 -5.79 -27.62 2.40
C ILE A 377 -5.32 -26.45 1.54
N ASP A 378 -4.07 -25.99 1.75
CA ASP A 378 -3.46 -25.07 0.79
C ASP A 378 -3.28 -25.79 -0.55
N GLU A 379 -4.00 -25.34 -1.59
CA GLU A 379 -3.90 -25.89 -2.95
C GLU A 379 -2.83 -25.20 -3.80
N GLY A 380 -2.04 -24.30 -3.22
CA GLY A 380 -0.86 -23.74 -3.88
C GLY A 380 0.14 -24.84 -4.25
N GLY A 381 0.62 -24.84 -5.49
CA GLY A 381 1.62 -25.79 -5.94
C GLY A 381 1.20 -27.26 -5.80
N LEU A 382 1.80 -27.99 -4.84
CA LEU A 382 1.58 -29.43 -4.68
C LEU A 382 0.29 -29.80 -3.95
N GLY A 383 -0.29 -28.88 -3.23
CA GLY A 383 -1.51 -29.13 -2.46
C GLY A 383 -2.72 -29.44 -3.35
N SER A 384 -2.76 -28.93 -4.58
CA SER A 384 -3.81 -29.30 -5.55
C SER A 384 -3.89 -30.81 -5.79
N GLY A 385 -2.75 -31.48 -5.97
CA GLY A 385 -2.71 -32.93 -6.12
C GLY A 385 -3.18 -33.71 -4.88
N VAL A 386 -2.97 -33.14 -3.68
CA VAL A 386 -3.51 -33.73 -2.43
C VAL A 386 -5.03 -33.56 -2.37
N VAL A 387 -5.56 -32.39 -2.72
CA VAL A 387 -7.00 -32.10 -2.77
C VAL A 387 -7.68 -33.04 -3.76
N ASP A 388 -7.16 -33.16 -4.99
CA ASP A 388 -7.72 -34.00 -6.06
C ASP A 388 -7.76 -35.46 -5.64
N ARG A 389 -6.66 -35.98 -5.07
CA ARG A 389 -6.58 -37.38 -4.64
C ARG A 389 -7.54 -37.70 -3.49
N LEU A 390 -7.70 -36.77 -2.52
CA LEU A 390 -8.67 -36.95 -1.43
C LEU A 390 -10.11 -36.90 -1.96
N ALA A 391 -10.40 -36.00 -2.91
CA ALA A 391 -11.72 -35.93 -3.54
C ALA A 391 -12.05 -37.19 -4.33
N GLU A 392 -11.09 -37.77 -5.07
CA GLU A 392 -11.22 -39.07 -5.77
C GLU A 392 -11.57 -40.18 -4.78
N GLN A 393 -10.97 -40.18 -3.60
CA GLN A 393 -11.25 -41.12 -2.52
C GLN A 393 -12.51 -40.78 -1.72
N ARG A 394 -13.30 -39.78 -2.17
CA ARG A 394 -14.56 -39.31 -1.55
C ARG A 394 -14.42 -38.68 -0.17
N TYR A 395 -13.24 -38.23 0.21
CA TYR A 395 -13.05 -37.40 1.40
C TYR A 395 -13.52 -35.97 1.14
N LYS A 396 -14.24 -35.38 2.08
CA LYS A 396 -14.75 -34.00 1.96
C LYS A 396 -13.67 -33.02 2.42
N VAL A 397 -12.95 -32.47 1.46
CA VAL A 397 -11.94 -31.43 1.70
C VAL A 397 -12.22 -30.18 0.86
N ARG A 398 -11.65 -29.06 1.23
CA ARG A 398 -11.67 -27.83 0.45
C ARG A 398 -10.27 -27.30 0.24
N GLY A 399 -9.93 -27.03 -1.01
CA GLY A 399 -8.72 -26.33 -1.36
C GLY A 399 -8.87 -24.81 -1.18
N VAL A 400 -7.77 -24.15 -0.85
CA VAL A 400 -7.66 -22.69 -0.78
C VAL A 400 -6.31 -22.25 -1.30
N ASN A 401 -6.28 -21.36 -2.27
CA ASN A 401 -5.01 -20.75 -2.70
C ASN A 401 -4.78 -19.45 -1.94
N PHE A 402 -3.62 -19.29 -1.34
CA PHE A 402 -3.21 -18.11 -0.58
C PHE A 402 -3.24 -16.82 -1.42
N GLY A 403 -2.98 -16.93 -2.73
CA GLY A 403 -3.01 -15.82 -3.66
C GLY A 403 -4.40 -15.35 -4.10
N TRP A 404 -5.48 -16.09 -3.77
CA TRP A 404 -6.83 -15.68 -4.15
C TRP A 404 -7.20 -14.32 -3.59
N LYS A 405 -8.13 -13.66 -4.27
CA LYS A 405 -8.70 -12.40 -3.80
C LYS A 405 -9.35 -12.56 -2.43
N ALA A 406 -9.04 -11.67 -1.51
CA ALA A 406 -9.71 -11.58 -0.22
C ALA A 406 -11.20 -11.22 -0.40
N ASN A 407 -12.05 -11.68 0.51
CA ASN A 407 -13.46 -11.26 0.57
C ASN A 407 -13.57 -9.82 1.09
N SER A 408 -12.69 -9.43 2.00
CA SER A 408 -12.64 -8.07 2.56
C SER A 408 -11.61 -7.22 1.83
N VAL A 409 -11.98 -5.98 1.51
CA VAL A 409 -11.09 -4.98 0.90
C VAL A 409 -9.94 -4.55 1.82
N ALA A 410 -10.02 -4.88 3.11
CA ALA A 410 -8.97 -4.61 4.09
C ALA A 410 -7.70 -5.45 3.88
N TYR A 411 -7.78 -6.53 3.10
CA TYR A 411 -6.68 -7.47 2.88
C TYR A 411 -6.35 -7.60 1.39
N ALA A 412 -5.06 -7.70 1.08
CA ALA A 412 -4.58 -7.78 -0.29
C ALA A 412 -4.87 -9.13 -0.98
N ASN A 413 -4.88 -10.22 -0.20
CA ASN A 413 -5.14 -11.58 -0.68
C ASN A 413 -5.75 -12.47 0.41
N LYS A 414 -6.10 -13.70 0.04
CA LYS A 414 -6.74 -14.66 0.94
C LYS A 414 -5.86 -15.06 2.13
N ARG A 415 -4.54 -15.16 1.95
CA ARG A 415 -3.61 -15.45 3.05
C ARG A 415 -3.68 -14.35 4.12
N ALA A 416 -3.59 -13.08 3.70
CA ALA A 416 -3.66 -11.95 4.63
C ALA A 416 -5.01 -11.89 5.37
N GLU A 417 -6.13 -12.21 4.70
CA GLU A 417 -7.46 -12.27 5.31
C GLU A 417 -7.56 -13.38 6.37
N MET A 418 -7.08 -14.58 6.08
CA MET A 418 -7.08 -15.70 7.02
C MET A 418 -6.21 -15.40 8.24
N TRP A 419 -5.03 -14.83 8.04
CA TRP A 419 -4.15 -14.37 9.11
C TRP A 419 -4.78 -13.26 9.94
N GLY A 420 -5.50 -12.32 9.31
CA GLY A 420 -6.24 -11.27 10.02
C GLY A 420 -7.33 -11.84 10.93
N THR A 421 -8.09 -12.82 10.44
CA THR A 421 -9.11 -13.52 11.22
C THR A 421 -8.48 -14.31 12.37
N MET A 422 -7.34 -14.97 12.12
CA MET A 422 -6.57 -15.67 13.15
C MET A 422 -6.03 -14.70 14.22
N ARG A 423 -5.55 -13.51 13.83
CA ARG A 423 -5.10 -12.47 14.76
C ARG A 423 -6.20 -12.07 15.75
N GLU A 424 -7.41 -11.84 15.25
CA GLU A 424 -8.56 -11.53 16.11
C GLU A 424 -8.95 -12.70 17.01
N TRP A 425 -8.93 -13.92 16.48
CA TRP A 425 -9.19 -15.14 17.24
C TRP A 425 -8.19 -15.34 18.38
N LEU A 426 -6.90 -15.06 18.18
CA LEU A 426 -5.84 -15.20 19.20
C LEU A 426 -6.08 -14.35 20.46
N LYS A 427 -6.81 -13.25 20.36
CA LYS A 427 -7.16 -12.42 21.52
C LYS A 427 -7.95 -13.19 22.59
N THR A 428 -8.65 -14.26 22.19
CA THR A 428 -9.47 -15.08 23.10
C THR A 428 -9.12 -16.57 23.04
N ALA A 429 -8.18 -16.98 22.21
CA ALA A 429 -7.83 -18.39 22.00
C ALA A 429 -6.94 -18.96 23.09
N SER A 430 -6.95 -20.30 23.23
CA SER A 430 -5.97 -21.08 23.96
C SER A 430 -5.16 -21.93 22.98
N ILE A 431 -3.86 -21.65 22.86
CA ILE A 431 -2.97 -22.33 21.90
C ILE A 431 -1.79 -23.05 22.55
N GLY A 432 -1.65 -22.98 23.88
CA GLY A 432 -0.55 -23.61 24.61
C GLY A 432 -0.57 -25.13 24.50
N SER A 433 0.60 -25.73 24.26
CA SER A 433 0.81 -27.17 24.38
C SER A 433 1.05 -27.56 25.85
N ALA A 434 0.65 -28.76 26.21
CA ALA A 434 0.92 -29.35 27.53
C ALA A 434 1.82 -30.58 27.40
N GLY A 435 2.61 -30.87 28.43
CA GLY A 435 3.48 -32.04 28.47
C GLY A 435 4.98 -31.71 28.49
N ALA A 436 5.82 -32.71 28.41
CA ALA A 436 7.27 -32.61 28.59
C ALA A 436 7.96 -31.66 27.59
N ASN A 437 7.43 -31.53 26.37
CA ASN A 437 7.96 -30.69 25.32
C ASN A 437 7.24 -29.33 25.15
N ALA A 438 6.31 -29.00 26.05
CA ALA A 438 5.43 -27.83 25.94
C ALA A 438 6.21 -26.52 25.76
N SER A 439 7.29 -26.33 26.49
CA SER A 439 8.11 -25.10 26.39
C SER A 439 8.71 -24.91 24.98
N HIS A 440 9.25 -25.96 24.40
CA HIS A 440 9.84 -25.92 23.06
C HIS A 440 8.76 -25.72 21.97
N GLU A 441 7.65 -26.45 22.07
CA GLU A 441 6.54 -26.34 21.11
C GLU A 441 5.90 -24.95 21.16
N ASN A 442 5.66 -24.41 22.35
CA ASN A 442 5.11 -23.07 22.54
C ASN A 442 6.06 -21.98 22.03
N SER A 443 7.38 -22.12 22.26
CA SER A 443 8.39 -21.20 21.75
C SER A 443 8.44 -21.21 20.21
N TYR A 444 8.39 -22.40 19.61
CA TYR A 444 8.38 -22.57 18.16
C TYR A 444 7.12 -21.94 17.52
N LEU A 445 5.94 -22.25 18.08
CA LEU A 445 4.67 -21.68 17.61
C LEU A 445 4.64 -20.16 17.76
N LYS A 446 5.17 -19.63 18.87
CA LYS A 446 5.30 -18.19 19.08
C LYS A 446 6.18 -17.55 18.02
N ALA A 447 7.32 -18.16 17.68
CA ALA A 447 8.21 -17.64 16.65
C ALA A 447 7.53 -17.59 15.27
N GLU A 448 6.78 -18.62 14.89
CA GLU A 448 6.05 -18.65 13.63
C GLU A 448 4.91 -17.63 13.55
N LEU A 449 4.11 -17.49 14.62
CA LEU A 449 2.99 -16.55 14.66
C LEU A 449 3.45 -15.08 14.65
N CYS A 450 4.57 -14.79 15.32
CA CYS A 450 5.11 -13.44 15.41
C CYS A 450 6.13 -13.11 14.29
N GLY A 451 6.57 -14.10 13.50
CA GLY A 451 7.62 -13.93 12.49
C GLY A 451 7.24 -13.06 11.31
N PRO A 452 6.06 -13.24 10.70
CA PRO A 452 5.66 -12.44 9.54
C PRO A 452 5.45 -10.97 9.86
N GLU A 453 6.05 -10.13 9.04
CA GLU A 453 5.79 -8.69 8.98
C GLU A 453 4.63 -8.40 8.01
N TYR A 454 4.12 -7.18 8.02
CA TYR A 454 3.11 -6.76 7.07
C TYR A 454 3.40 -5.35 6.53
N LYS A 455 2.80 -5.04 5.39
CA LYS A 455 2.81 -3.69 4.82
C LYS A 455 1.42 -3.33 4.33
N LEU A 456 1.15 -2.04 4.22
CA LEU A 456 -0.04 -1.53 3.57
C LEU A 456 0.23 -1.34 2.08
N THR A 457 -0.65 -1.86 1.24
CA THR A 457 -0.60 -1.63 -0.22
C THR A 457 -1.00 -0.19 -0.56
N SER A 458 -0.83 0.23 -1.82
CA SER A 458 -1.25 1.56 -2.29
C SER A 458 -2.73 1.88 -2.07
N ASN A 459 -3.59 0.85 -1.98
CA ASN A 459 -5.02 1.01 -1.67
C ASN A 459 -5.31 0.92 -0.16
N GLY A 460 -4.27 0.80 0.72
CA GLY A 460 -4.41 0.63 2.15
C GLY A 460 -4.82 -0.77 2.60
N ALA A 461 -4.78 -1.77 1.73
CA ALA A 461 -5.02 -3.16 2.12
C ALA A 461 -3.78 -3.76 2.79
N ILE A 462 -4.00 -4.59 3.81
CA ILE A 462 -2.93 -5.32 4.50
C ILE A 462 -2.39 -6.42 3.58
N GLN A 463 -1.08 -6.42 3.38
CA GLN A 463 -0.34 -7.47 2.71
C GLN A 463 0.69 -8.08 3.64
N LEU A 464 0.58 -9.37 3.91
CA LEU A 464 1.60 -10.09 4.68
C LEU A 464 2.89 -10.24 3.88
N GLU A 465 4.00 -10.30 4.59
CA GLU A 465 5.31 -10.65 4.06
C GLU A 465 5.27 -12.01 3.36
N SER A 466 5.94 -12.12 2.22
CA SER A 466 6.05 -13.40 1.50
C SER A 466 7.03 -14.34 2.19
N LYS A 467 6.85 -15.66 2.03
CA LYS A 467 7.79 -16.67 2.55
C LYS A 467 9.22 -16.42 2.04
N ASP A 468 9.38 -15.97 0.80
CA ASP A 468 10.69 -15.64 0.21
C ASP A 468 11.35 -14.42 0.87
N SER A 469 10.56 -13.39 1.21
CA SER A 469 11.06 -12.21 1.95
C SER A 469 11.50 -12.59 3.36
N MET A 470 10.70 -13.41 4.05
CA MET A 470 11.05 -13.94 5.37
C MET A 470 12.39 -14.72 5.35
N LYS A 471 12.57 -15.59 4.34
CA LYS A 471 13.83 -16.35 4.13
C LYS A 471 15.02 -15.42 3.90
N LYS A 472 14.87 -14.36 3.09
CA LYS A 472 15.92 -13.34 2.87
C LYS A 472 16.28 -12.61 4.16
N ARG A 473 15.34 -12.44 5.08
CA ARG A 473 15.52 -11.83 6.40
C ARG A 473 16.05 -12.81 7.45
N GLY A 474 16.28 -14.07 7.10
CA GLY A 474 16.74 -15.12 8.00
C GLY A 474 15.66 -15.69 8.91
N VAL A 475 14.39 -15.48 8.59
CA VAL A 475 13.24 -16.00 9.34
C VAL A 475 12.69 -17.24 8.64
N ALA A 476 12.42 -18.29 9.41
CA ALA A 476 11.87 -19.54 8.88
C ALA A 476 10.44 -19.37 8.36
N SER A 477 10.04 -20.25 7.43
CA SER A 477 8.66 -20.32 6.92
C SER A 477 7.69 -20.61 8.08
N PRO A 478 6.52 -19.91 8.15
CA PRO A 478 5.56 -20.09 9.24
C PRO A 478 4.55 -21.21 8.92
N ASP A 479 5.06 -22.43 8.68
CA ASP A 479 4.27 -23.55 8.13
C ASP A 479 3.13 -24.01 9.07
N VAL A 480 3.37 -24.04 10.40
CA VAL A 480 2.31 -24.34 11.40
C VAL A 480 1.30 -23.20 11.49
N ALA A 481 1.79 -21.94 11.46
CA ALA A 481 0.92 -20.78 11.52
C ALA A 481 0.07 -20.63 10.26
N ASP A 482 0.63 -20.93 9.07
CA ASP A 482 -0.12 -20.98 7.80
C ASP A 482 -1.19 -22.11 7.84
N ALA A 483 -0.85 -23.30 8.35
CA ALA A 483 -1.81 -24.39 8.54
C ALA A 483 -2.93 -23.99 9.54
N LEU A 484 -2.61 -23.27 10.60
CA LEU A 484 -3.61 -22.74 11.54
C LEU A 484 -4.49 -21.68 10.86
N ALA A 485 -3.91 -20.78 10.08
CA ALA A 485 -4.64 -19.75 9.33
C ALA A 485 -5.66 -20.34 8.36
N LEU A 486 -5.35 -21.47 7.71
CA LEU A 486 -6.27 -22.19 6.82
C LEU A 486 -7.58 -22.59 7.52
N THR A 487 -7.56 -22.83 8.85
CA THR A 487 -8.80 -23.17 9.59
C THR A 487 -9.81 -22.02 9.63
N PHE A 488 -9.45 -20.82 9.16
CA PHE A 488 -10.31 -19.61 9.07
C PHE A 488 -10.73 -19.26 7.64
N ALA A 489 -10.38 -20.10 6.66
CA ALA A 489 -10.68 -19.83 5.25
C ALA A 489 -12.18 -19.75 4.93
N TYR A 490 -12.99 -20.52 5.67
CA TYR A 490 -14.43 -20.60 5.50
C TYR A 490 -15.15 -20.59 6.85
N PRO A 491 -16.37 -20.02 6.93
CA PRO A 491 -17.21 -20.13 8.10
C PRO A 491 -17.66 -21.58 8.29
N VAL A 492 -17.57 -22.08 9.52
CA VAL A 492 -18.03 -23.43 9.90
C VAL A 492 -19.07 -23.32 11.00
N ALA A 493 -20.26 -23.89 10.78
CA ALA A 493 -21.36 -23.81 11.73
C ALA A 493 -21.05 -24.64 12.98
N ASN A 494 -21.58 -24.19 14.12
CA ASN A 494 -21.54 -24.94 15.38
C ASN A 494 -22.25 -26.30 15.22
N ARG A 495 -21.67 -27.36 15.77
CA ARG A 495 -22.22 -28.74 15.70
C ARG A 495 -23.65 -28.84 16.19
N ALA A 496 -24.00 -28.13 17.26
CA ALA A 496 -25.38 -28.12 17.81
C ALA A 496 -26.36 -27.49 16.80
N ALA A 497 -25.99 -26.37 16.18
CA ALA A 497 -26.80 -25.72 15.16
C ALA A 497 -26.94 -26.58 13.88
N SER A 498 -25.88 -27.26 13.48
CA SER A 498 -25.87 -28.18 12.32
C SER A 498 -26.78 -29.40 12.57
N LYS A 499 -26.81 -29.94 13.80
CA LYS A 499 -27.70 -31.03 14.17
C LYS A 499 -29.16 -30.59 14.17
N MET A 500 -29.47 -29.44 14.78
CA MET A 500 -30.83 -28.87 14.75
C MET A 500 -31.35 -28.61 13.33
N LEU A 501 -30.49 -28.15 12.42
CA LEU A 501 -30.85 -27.96 11.00
C LEU A 501 -31.12 -29.30 10.30
N LYS A 502 -30.30 -30.31 10.53
CA LYS A 502 -30.52 -31.65 9.97
C LYS A 502 -31.81 -32.29 10.49
N ASP A 503 -32.09 -32.15 11.78
CA ASP A 503 -33.30 -32.68 12.40
C ASP A 503 -34.59 -31.95 11.91
N ARG A 504 -34.47 -30.69 11.48
CA ARG A 504 -35.58 -29.92 10.88
C ARG A 504 -35.82 -30.24 9.40
N VAL A 505 -34.79 -30.69 8.68
CA VAL A 505 -34.85 -30.97 7.23
C VAL A 505 -35.15 -32.45 6.95
N SER A 506 -35.04 -33.35 7.95
CA SER A 506 -35.48 -34.75 7.80
C SER A 506 -36.99 -34.77 7.63
N PRO A 507 -37.54 -35.29 6.52
CA PRO A 507 -38.98 -35.40 6.38
C PRO A 507 -39.51 -36.32 7.49
N ARG A 508 -40.44 -35.80 8.30
CA ARG A 508 -41.28 -36.64 9.16
C ARG A 508 -42.04 -37.60 8.24
N THR A 509 -41.62 -38.85 8.20
CA THR A 509 -42.44 -39.93 7.66
C THR A 509 -43.65 -40.06 8.58
N THR A 510 -44.72 -39.34 8.26
CA THR A 510 -46.05 -39.65 8.78
C THR A 510 -46.46 -40.96 8.12
N SER A 511 -46.43 -42.05 8.92
CA SER A 511 -47.08 -43.30 8.60
C SER A 511 -48.59 -43.00 8.49
N TYR A 512 -49.12 -42.92 7.31
CA TYR A 512 -50.54 -42.98 7.05
C TYR A 512 -50.99 -44.43 7.26
N ASN A 513 -51.68 -44.72 8.41
CA ASN A 513 -52.47 -45.89 8.54
C ASN A 513 -53.63 -45.80 7.53
N GLN A 514 -53.63 -46.68 6.53
CA GLN A 514 -54.80 -46.90 5.71
C GLN A 514 -55.89 -47.55 6.54
N PRO A 515 -57.16 -47.05 6.54
CA PRO A 515 -58.29 -47.78 7.05
C PRO A 515 -58.69 -48.91 6.07
N ASN A 516 -58.97 -50.07 6.65
CA ASN A 516 -59.41 -51.27 5.95
C ASN A 516 -60.56 -51.02 4.96
N ALA A 517 -60.35 -51.43 3.71
CA ALA A 517 -61.38 -51.53 2.72
C ALA A 517 -62.40 -52.64 3.11
N VAL A 518 -63.64 -52.26 3.45
CA VAL A 518 -64.75 -53.18 3.58
C VAL A 518 -65.31 -53.45 2.19
N SER A 519 -65.30 -54.77 1.85
CA SER A 519 -65.92 -55.27 0.62
C SER A 519 -67.43 -55.13 0.64
N TRP A 520 -67.99 -54.60 -0.45
CA TRP A 520 -69.42 -54.86 -0.82
C TRP A 520 -69.41 -55.40 -2.25
N MET A 521 -69.59 -56.74 -2.29
CA MET A 521 -70.15 -57.39 -3.47
C MET A 521 -71.50 -57.96 -3.07
N GLN A 522 -72.52 -57.39 -3.56
CA GLN A 522 -73.69 -58.08 -4.21
C GLN A 522 -74.35 -57.09 -5.12
#